data_563a1eea19f2a06bde24ed0dc7ad5ef3
#
_entry.id   563a1eea19f2a06bde24ed0dc7ad5ef3
#
_cell.length_a   1.000
_cell.length_b   1.000
_cell.length_c   1.000
_cell.angle_alpha   90.00
_cell.angle_beta   90.00
_cell.angle_gamma   90.00
#
_symmetry.space_group_name_H-M   'P 1'
#
loop_
_entity.id
_entity.type
_entity.pdbx_description
1 polymer ?
#
loop_
_entity_poly.entity_id
_entity_poly.type
_entity_poly.pdbx_seq_one_letter_code
_entity_poly.pdbx_strand_id
1 'polypeptide(L)'
;MNRKALVVIDIQNDITKRYRDIIDRLNAAIEWAAESGMEIVYIQHNNLSPGTRTFKPGTKGAELVPELKIASDHVFVKTKANALTSEEFSEFIQLKDIREFYITGADATGCVKSTCFNMAKAGYAVHVISDCVTSYDLKKLPEMLTYYAAKGCEVRTLDEYQNAETQAGFQNKKTQGKRS
;
A
#
# COMPACT_ATOMS: atom_id res chain seq x y z
N MET A 1 -3.13 -13.31 16.32
CA MET A 1 -3.61 -12.17 15.50
C MET A 1 -2.84 -12.20 14.19
N ASN A 2 -3.51 -12.07 13.05
CA ASN A 2 -2.82 -11.94 11.76
C ASN A 2 -1.99 -10.66 11.76
N ARG A 3 -0.73 -10.76 11.34
CA ARG A 3 0.10 -9.56 11.17
C ARG A 3 -0.34 -8.80 9.94
N LYS A 4 -0.36 -7.48 10.07
CA LYS A 4 -0.83 -6.54 9.06
C LYS A 4 0.34 -5.72 8.53
N ALA A 5 0.28 -5.33 7.27
CA ALA A 5 1.21 -4.38 6.68
C ALA A 5 0.50 -3.30 5.87
N LEU A 6 0.95 -2.06 6.01
CA LEU A 6 0.69 -1.00 5.05
C LEU A 6 1.76 -1.05 3.98
N VAL A 7 1.36 -1.08 2.71
CA VAL A 7 2.27 -1.09 1.56
C VAL A 7 2.07 0.17 0.72
N VAL A 8 3.12 0.97 0.63
CA VAL A 8 3.17 2.21 -0.16
C VAL A 8 3.89 1.91 -1.47
N ILE A 9 3.14 1.91 -2.58
CA ILE A 9 3.64 1.47 -3.89
C ILE A 9 4.05 2.65 -4.76
N ASP A 10 5.32 2.66 -5.19
CA ASP A 10 5.89 3.50 -6.26
C ASP A 10 5.70 5.02 -6.08
N ILE A 11 5.71 5.52 -4.85
CA ILE A 11 5.67 6.97 -4.57
C ILE A 11 7.09 7.54 -4.71
N GLN A 12 7.55 7.58 -5.95
CA GLN A 12 8.89 7.97 -6.37
C GLN A 12 8.84 9.31 -7.11
N ASN A 13 9.98 10.01 -7.19
CA ASN A 13 10.05 11.35 -7.78
C ASN A 13 9.51 11.42 -9.22
N ASP A 14 9.73 10.41 -10.03
CA ASP A 14 9.29 10.41 -11.43
C ASP A 14 7.77 10.32 -11.59
N ILE A 15 7.08 9.52 -10.77
CA ILE A 15 5.63 9.38 -10.84
C ILE A 15 4.90 10.49 -10.09
N THR A 16 5.46 10.94 -8.97
CA THR A 16 4.78 11.85 -8.04
C THR A 16 4.74 13.30 -8.53
N LYS A 17 5.43 13.64 -9.63
CA LYS A 17 5.35 14.96 -10.25
C LYS A 17 3.92 15.44 -10.53
N ARG A 18 2.97 14.51 -10.70
CA ARG A 18 1.57 14.78 -11.06
C ARG A 18 0.56 14.41 -9.97
N TYR A 19 1.02 13.78 -8.87
CA TYR A 19 0.15 13.17 -7.84
C TYR A 19 0.46 13.65 -6.43
N ARG A 20 0.97 14.88 -6.30
CA ARG A 20 1.36 15.43 -4.98
C ARG A 20 0.19 15.53 -4.01
N ASP A 21 -1.01 15.61 -4.54
CA ASP A 21 -2.25 15.78 -3.76
C ASP A 21 -2.52 14.62 -2.79
N ILE A 22 -1.99 13.42 -3.08
CA ILE A 22 -2.21 12.27 -2.20
C ILE A 22 -1.16 12.13 -1.09
N ILE A 23 -0.06 12.91 -1.12
CA ILE A 23 1.05 12.72 -0.17
C ILE A 23 0.60 12.95 1.27
N ASP A 24 -0.21 13.96 1.53
CA ASP A 24 -0.72 14.23 2.87
C ASP A 24 -1.60 13.08 3.38
N ARG A 25 -2.45 12.51 2.52
CA ARG A 25 -3.26 11.33 2.88
C ARG A 25 -2.42 10.07 3.07
N LEU A 26 -1.38 9.88 2.25
CA LEU A 26 -0.42 8.80 2.44
C LEU A 26 0.30 8.93 3.78
N ASN A 27 0.75 10.11 4.14
CA ASN A 27 1.41 10.37 5.41
C ASN A 27 0.48 10.11 6.59
N ALA A 28 -0.79 10.50 6.49
CA ALA A 28 -1.80 10.16 7.51
C ALA A 28 -2.03 8.64 7.61
N ALA A 29 -2.06 7.92 6.49
CA ALA A 29 -2.17 6.46 6.49
C ALA A 29 -0.94 5.78 7.13
N ILE A 30 0.26 6.31 6.87
CA ILE A 30 1.51 5.81 7.48
C ILE A 30 1.49 6.02 9.00
N GLU A 31 1.03 7.18 9.48
CA GLU A 31 0.88 7.46 10.91
C GLU A 31 -0.10 6.50 11.56
N TRP A 32 -1.29 6.37 10.98
CA TRP A 32 -2.29 5.41 11.45
C TRP A 32 -1.75 3.97 11.50
N ALA A 33 -1.05 3.51 10.47
CA ALA A 33 -0.47 2.17 10.43
C ALA A 33 0.59 1.98 11.54
N ALA A 34 1.42 2.99 11.79
CA ALA A 34 2.41 2.96 12.87
C ALA A 34 1.74 2.88 14.25
N GLU A 35 0.71 3.69 14.50
CA GLU A 35 -0.06 3.68 15.74
C GLU A 35 -0.83 2.37 15.94
N SER A 36 -1.29 1.75 14.86
CA SER A 36 -1.98 0.45 14.86
C SER A 36 -1.01 -0.76 14.96
N GLY A 37 0.29 -0.52 15.00
CA GLY A 37 1.30 -1.58 15.10
C GLY A 37 1.44 -2.44 13.84
N MET A 38 1.12 -1.91 12.67
CA MET A 38 1.34 -2.57 11.40
C MET A 38 2.80 -2.48 10.97
N GLU A 39 3.28 -3.47 10.21
CA GLU A 39 4.52 -3.30 9.44
C GLU A 39 4.28 -2.25 8.34
N ILE A 40 5.24 -1.37 8.11
CA ILE A 40 5.15 -0.35 7.06
C ILE A 40 6.19 -0.66 6.00
N VAL A 41 5.75 -0.79 4.76
CA VAL A 41 6.57 -1.23 3.63
C VAL A 41 6.49 -0.22 2.50
N TYR A 42 7.64 0.14 1.95
CA TYR A 42 7.76 0.99 0.77
C TYR A 42 8.26 0.15 -0.40
N ILE A 43 7.55 0.22 -1.52
CA ILE A 43 7.94 -0.45 -2.77
C ILE A 43 8.47 0.59 -3.74
N GLN A 44 9.68 0.35 -4.25
CA GLN A 44 10.29 1.12 -5.34
C GLN A 44 10.30 0.29 -6.62
N HIS A 45 9.87 0.89 -7.71
CA HIS A 45 10.00 0.32 -9.03
C HIS A 45 11.32 0.75 -9.68
N ASN A 46 12.13 -0.19 -10.12
CA ASN A 46 13.28 0.04 -10.97
C ASN A 46 12.98 -0.44 -12.38
N ASN A 47 12.97 0.48 -13.34
CA ASN A 47 12.77 0.16 -14.75
C ASN A 47 14.12 -0.17 -15.40
N LEU A 48 14.28 -1.42 -15.79
CA LEU A 48 15.52 -1.92 -16.42
C LEU A 48 15.49 -1.87 -17.95
N SER A 49 14.42 -1.35 -18.56
CA SER A 49 14.32 -1.27 -20.02
C SER A 49 15.41 -0.37 -20.60
N PRO A 50 16.08 -0.79 -21.68
CA PRO A 50 17.08 0.03 -22.35
C PRO A 50 16.51 1.41 -22.74
N GLY A 51 17.25 2.48 -22.43
CA GLY A 51 16.85 3.85 -22.77
C GLY A 51 15.73 4.45 -21.90
N THR A 52 15.27 3.74 -20.83
CA THR A 52 14.29 4.31 -19.92
C THR A 52 14.75 5.62 -19.30
N ARG A 53 13.82 6.56 -19.14
CA ARG A 53 14.03 7.82 -18.41
C ARG A 53 13.26 7.87 -17.10
N THR A 54 12.34 6.92 -16.89
CA THR A 54 11.46 6.84 -15.71
C THR A 54 11.88 5.68 -14.84
N PHE A 55 12.03 5.91 -13.56
CA PHE A 55 12.46 4.93 -12.55
C PHE A 55 13.81 4.25 -12.89
N LYS A 56 14.72 4.99 -13.54
CA LYS A 56 16.03 4.47 -13.86
C LYS A 56 16.84 4.27 -12.58
N PRO A 57 17.36 3.06 -12.31
CA PRO A 57 18.16 2.79 -11.13
C PRO A 57 19.32 3.79 -10.95
N GLY A 58 19.53 4.22 -9.70
CA GLY A 58 20.61 5.16 -9.35
C GLY A 58 20.34 6.61 -9.74
N THR A 59 19.12 6.95 -10.15
CA THR A 59 18.72 8.34 -10.43
C THR A 59 17.78 8.87 -9.36
N LYS A 60 17.79 10.19 -9.16
CA LYS A 60 16.86 10.88 -8.24
C LYS A 60 15.39 10.60 -8.60
N GLY A 61 15.10 10.35 -9.87
CA GLY A 61 13.75 10.00 -10.34
C GLY A 61 13.22 8.69 -9.74
N ALA A 62 14.11 7.73 -9.48
CA ALA A 62 13.77 6.44 -8.90
C ALA A 62 13.70 6.44 -7.36
N GLU A 63 14.17 7.49 -6.69
CA GLU A 63 14.08 7.62 -5.23
C GLU A 63 12.64 7.93 -4.78
N LEU A 64 12.31 7.51 -3.56
CA LEU A 64 11.06 7.93 -2.90
C LEU A 64 11.02 9.46 -2.77
N VAL A 65 9.84 10.04 -2.86
CA VAL A 65 9.71 11.50 -2.73
C VAL A 65 10.08 11.95 -1.32
N PRO A 66 10.79 13.07 -1.16
CA PRO A 66 11.26 13.53 0.15
C PRO A 66 10.14 13.96 1.09
N GLU A 67 8.95 14.28 0.55
CA GLU A 67 7.77 14.66 1.34
C GLU A 67 7.04 13.46 1.96
N LEU A 68 7.36 12.22 1.51
CA LEU A 68 6.78 11.00 2.07
C LEU A 68 7.38 10.71 3.45
N LYS A 69 6.52 10.49 4.43
CA LYS A 69 6.96 10.06 5.76
C LYS A 69 7.58 8.67 5.69
N ILE A 70 8.80 8.52 6.16
CA ILE A 70 9.49 7.24 6.26
C ILE A 70 9.46 6.79 7.73
N ALA A 71 8.63 5.81 8.03
CA ALA A 71 8.40 5.28 9.38
C ALA A 71 9.04 3.90 9.62
N SER A 72 9.69 3.32 8.61
CA SER A 72 10.46 2.09 8.70
C SER A 72 11.58 2.08 7.65
N ASP A 73 12.52 1.16 7.79
CA ASP A 73 13.58 0.88 6.82
C ASP A 73 13.22 -0.22 5.81
N HIS A 74 11.97 -0.70 5.82
CA HIS A 74 11.48 -1.75 4.93
C HIS A 74 11.18 -1.19 3.53
N VAL A 75 12.24 -0.95 2.76
CA VAL A 75 12.17 -0.49 1.37
C VAL A 75 12.60 -1.64 0.46
N PHE A 76 11.69 -2.10 -0.41
CA PHE A 76 11.94 -3.21 -1.32
C PHE A 76 11.85 -2.76 -2.77
N VAL A 77 12.75 -3.29 -3.60
CA VAL A 77 12.81 -2.96 -5.02
C VAL A 77 12.12 -4.06 -5.83
N LYS A 78 11.32 -3.65 -6.81
CA LYS A 78 10.78 -4.52 -7.85
C LYS A 78 11.13 -4.01 -9.24
N THR A 79 11.16 -4.90 -10.21
CA THR A 79 11.39 -4.56 -11.63
C THR A 79 10.19 -4.88 -12.53
N LYS A 80 9.12 -5.43 -11.94
CA LYS A 80 7.85 -5.76 -12.60
C LYS A 80 6.70 -5.05 -11.88
N ALA A 81 5.53 -5.03 -12.50
CA ALA A 81 4.36 -4.36 -11.94
C ALA A 81 3.92 -4.94 -10.58
N ASN A 82 3.93 -6.27 -10.42
CA ASN A 82 3.54 -6.94 -9.19
C ASN A 82 4.65 -6.84 -8.12
N ALA A 83 4.34 -6.31 -6.94
CA ALA A 83 5.29 -6.19 -5.83
C ALA A 83 5.76 -7.56 -5.31
N LEU A 84 4.94 -8.61 -5.40
CA LEU A 84 5.33 -9.97 -4.98
C LEU A 84 6.42 -10.59 -5.85
N THR A 85 6.82 -9.96 -6.96
CA THR A 85 7.98 -10.38 -7.75
C THR A 85 9.31 -9.94 -7.17
N SER A 86 9.32 -9.09 -6.14
CA SER A 86 10.49 -8.84 -5.30
C SER A 86 10.69 -10.02 -4.37
N GLU A 87 11.81 -10.73 -4.51
CA GLU A 87 12.14 -11.87 -3.65
C GLU A 87 12.29 -11.42 -2.19
N GLU A 88 13.00 -10.32 -1.96
CA GLU A 88 13.22 -9.75 -0.63
C GLU A 88 11.89 -9.37 0.06
N PHE A 89 10.94 -8.80 -0.67
CA PHE A 89 9.62 -8.51 -0.12
C PHE A 89 8.82 -9.78 0.18
N SER A 90 8.90 -10.77 -0.69
CA SER A 90 8.22 -12.07 -0.48
C SER A 90 8.79 -12.83 0.72
N GLU A 91 10.10 -12.80 0.91
CA GLU A 91 10.77 -13.35 2.10
C GLU A 91 10.37 -12.60 3.38
N PHE A 92 10.31 -11.27 3.33
CA PHE A 92 9.86 -10.44 4.43
C PHE A 92 8.42 -10.77 4.87
N ILE A 93 7.50 -10.93 3.89
CA ILE A 93 6.12 -11.36 4.16
C ILE A 93 6.08 -12.67 4.92
N GLN A 94 6.88 -13.66 4.50
CA GLN A 94 6.93 -14.97 5.13
C GLN A 94 7.56 -14.90 6.52
N LEU A 95 8.70 -14.22 6.67
CA LEU A 95 9.42 -14.06 7.92
C LEU A 95 8.57 -13.39 9.00
N LYS A 96 7.79 -12.38 8.60
CA LYS A 96 6.90 -11.62 9.49
C LYS A 96 5.52 -12.27 9.64
N ASP A 97 5.22 -13.34 8.92
CA ASP A 97 3.89 -13.98 8.84
C ASP A 97 2.76 -12.97 8.58
N ILE A 98 2.97 -12.09 7.59
CA ILE A 98 1.98 -11.08 7.20
C ILE A 98 0.89 -11.75 6.38
N ARG A 99 -0.38 -11.53 6.76
CA ARG A 99 -1.55 -12.14 6.11
C ARG A 99 -2.57 -11.13 5.61
N GLU A 100 -2.40 -9.87 6.01
CA GLU A 100 -3.36 -8.80 5.75
C GLU A 100 -2.60 -7.55 5.29
N PHE A 101 -2.99 -7.00 4.14
CA PHE A 101 -2.30 -5.89 3.49
C PHE A 101 -3.23 -4.72 3.26
N TYR A 102 -2.79 -3.54 3.64
CA TYR A 102 -3.40 -2.26 3.31
C TYR A 102 -2.59 -1.61 2.19
N ILE A 103 -3.20 -1.44 1.02
CA ILE A 103 -2.52 -1.03 -0.20
C ILE A 103 -2.78 0.44 -0.50
N THR A 104 -1.70 1.17 -0.76
CA THR A 104 -1.68 2.58 -1.14
C THR A 104 -0.70 2.83 -2.27
N GLY A 105 -0.73 4.02 -2.85
CA GLY A 105 0.27 4.47 -3.82
C GLY A 105 -0.24 4.56 -5.25
N ALA A 106 0.63 4.27 -6.23
CA ALA A 106 0.38 4.46 -7.65
C ALA A 106 1.05 3.36 -8.51
N ASP A 107 0.68 3.14 -9.73
CA ASP A 107 -0.53 3.63 -10.42
C ASP A 107 -1.68 2.64 -10.25
N ALA A 108 -2.90 3.15 -10.06
CA ALA A 108 -4.08 2.31 -9.88
C ALA A 108 -4.36 1.38 -11.06
N THR A 109 -3.99 1.75 -12.28
CA THR A 109 -4.16 0.92 -13.48
C THR A 109 -2.99 -0.01 -13.76
N GLY A 110 -1.89 0.14 -13.01
CA GLY A 110 -0.61 -0.55 -13.24
C GLY A 110 -0.15 -1.35 -12.01
N CYS A 111 0.82 -0.82 -11.28
CA CYS A 111 1.48 -1.53 -10.19
C CYS A 111 0.55 -1.86 -9.01
N VAL A 112 -0.35 -0.94 -8.64
CA VAL A 112 -1.36 -1.20 -7.60
C VAL A 112 -2.31 -2.31 -8.06
N LYS A 113 -2.84 -2.23 -9.27
CA LYS A 113 -3.71 -3.26 -9.86
C LYS A 113 -3.07 -4.65 -9.84
N SER A 114 -1.84 -4.72 -10.36
CA SER A 114 -1.13 -6.00 -10.47
C SER A 114 -0.82 -6.59 -9.09
N THR A 115 -0.44 -5.77 -8.14
CA THR A 115 -0.13 -6.20 -6.78
C THR A 115 -1.39 -6.68 -6.04
N CYS A 116 -2.47 -5.89 -6.04
CA CYS A 116 -3.74 -6.27 -5.41
C CYS A 116 -4.28 -7.59 -5.96
N PHE A 117 -4.30 -7.75 -7.30
CA PHE A 117 -4.78 -8.96 -7.94
C PHE A 117 -3.98 -10.20 -7.52
N ASN A 118 -2.65 -10.10 -7.54
CA ASN A 118 -1.79 -11.24 -7.21
C ASN A 118 -1.82 -11.57 -5.72
N MET A 119 -1.91 -10.57 -4.85
CA MET A 119 -2.08 -10.80 -3.41
C MET A 119 -3.41 -11.48 -3.09
N ALA A 120 -4.53 -11.00 -3.66
CA ALA A 120 -5.84 -11.63 -3.48
C ALA A 120 -5.85 -13.06 -4.03
N LYS A 121 -5.26 -13.30 -5.20
CA LYS A 121 -5.11 -14.64 -5.78
C LYS A 121 -4.26 -15.57 -4.91
N ALA A 122 -3.27 -15.05 -4.22
CA ALA A 122 -2.43 -15.80 -3.29
C ALA A 122 -3.12 -16.08 -1.91
N GLY A 123 -4.35 -15.59 -1.72
CA GLY A 123 -5.14 -15.84 -0.52
C GLY A 123 -4.90 -14.86 0.63
N TYR A 124 -4.20 -13.75 0.39
CA TYR A 124 -4.06 -12.69 1.38
C TYR A 124 -5.34 -11.85 1.50
N ALA A 125 -5.61 -11.35 2.71
CA ALA A 125 -6.61 -10.30 2.90
C ALA A 125 -6.05 -8.97 2.37
N VAL A 126 -6.72 -8.38 1.39
CA VAL A 126 -6.26 -7.16 0.72
C VAL A 126 -7.27 -6.03 0.92
N HIS A 127 -6.81 -4.95 1.52
CA HIS A 127 -7.55 -3.73 1.77
C HIS A 127 -6.94 -2.61 0.94
N VAL A 128 -7.74 -1.94 0.12
CA VAL A 128 -7.32 -0.77 -0.66
C VAL A 128 -7.81 0.49 0.04
N ILE A 129 -6.88 1.38 0.39
CA ILE A 129 -7.24 2.69 0.95
C ILE A 129 -7.51 3.63 -0.22
N SER A 130 -8.80 3.82 -0.55
CA SER A 130 -9.25 4.42 -1.81
C SER A 130 -8.79 5.86 -2.02
N ASP A 131 -8.68 6.64 -0.97
CA ASP A 131 -8.20 8.03 -0.97
C ASP A 131 -6.67 8.16 -0.76
N CYS A 132 -5.97 7.02 -0.71
CA CYS A 132 -4.51 6.91 -0.72
C CYS A 132 -3.98 6.20 -1.98
N VAL A 133 -4.81 5.98 -3.00
CA VAL A 133 -4.44 5.41 -4.29
C VAL A 133 -4.72 6.42 -5.39
N THR A 134 -3.81 6.55 -6.35
CA THR A 134 -3.98 7.47 -7.46
C THR A 134 -3.58 6.85 -8.79
N SER A 135 -3.92 7.52 -9.89
CA SER A 135 -3.59 7.13 -11.25
C SER A 135 -3.16 8.32 -12.09
N TYR A 136 -2.33 8.05 -13.09
CA TYR A 136 -2.00 9.03 -14.13
C TYR A 136 -3.26 9.58 -14.82
N ASP A 137 -4.25 8.70 -15.04
CA ASP A 137 -5.58 9.06 -15.52
C ASP A 137 -6.62 8.92 -14.42
N LEU A 138 -6.89 10.01 -13.71
CA LEU A 138 -7.84 10.05 -12.61
C LEU A 138 -9.27 9.64 -13.00
N LYS A 139 -9.64 9.74 -14.31
CA LYS A 139 -10.96 9.30 -14.80
C LYS A 139 -11.14 7.80 -14.66
N LYS A 140 -10.05 7.04 -14.65
CA LYS A 140 -10.07 5.57 -14.48
C LYS A 140 -10.13 5.13 -13.03
N LEU A 141 -9.89 6.02 -12.08
CA LEU A 141 -9.81 5.64 -10.67
C LEU A 141 -11.11 5.01 -10.14
N PRO A 142 -12.32 5.55 -10.39
CA PRO A 142 -13.56 4.92 -9.93
C PRO A 142 -13.79 3.52 -10.49
N GLU A 143 -13.46 3.31 -11.77
CA GLU A 143 -13.53 1.99 -12.41
C GLU A 143 -12.55 1.00 -11.75
N MET A 144 -11.33 1.46 -11.44
CA MET A 144 -10.33 0.63 -10.78
C MET A 144 -10.72 0.25 -9.36
N LEU A 145 -11.31 1.15 -8.58
CA LEU A 145 -11.81 0.82 -7.24
C LEU A 145 -12.91 -0.25 -7.30
N THR A 146 -13.81 -0.15 -8.27
CA THR A 146 -14.81 -1.20 -8.54
C THR A 146 -14.16 -2.52 -8.94
N TYR A 147 -13.13 -2.48 -9.78
CA TYR A 147 -12.37 -3.66 -10.18
C TYR A 147 -11.73 -4.37 -8.97
N TYR A 148 -11.11 -3.62 -8.05
CA TYR A 148 -10.49 -4.21 -6.86
C TYR A 148 -11.52 -4.92 -5.99
N ALA A 149 -12.68 -4.30 -5.75
CA ALA A 149 -13.76 -4.91 -5.00
C ALA A 149 -14.25 -6.21 -5.68
N ALA A 150 -14.40 -6.21 -7.01
CA ALA A 150 -14.79 -7.40 -7.77
C ALA A 150 -13.74 -8.52 -7.73
N LYS A 151 -12.47 -8.21 -7.42
CA LYS A 151 -11.37 -9.18 -7.24
C LYS A 151 -11.18 -9.64 -5.81
N GLY A 152 -12.10 -9.28 -4.90
CA GLY A 152 -12.08 -9.72 -3.51
C GLY A 152 -11.26 -8.82 -2.57
N CYS A 153 -10.85 -7.63 -3.02
CA CYS A 153 -10.27 -6.63 -2.14
C CYS A 153 -11.36 -5.86 -1.41
N GLU A 154 -11.15 -5.55 -0.14
CA GLU A 154 -11.96 -4.57 0.56
C GLU A 154 -11.50 -3.16 0.15
N VAL A 155 -12.43 -2.27 -0.19
CA VAL A 155 -12.12 -0.91 -0.64
C VAL A 155 -12.86 0.09 0.24
N ARG A 156 -12.11 0.88 1.01
CA ARG A 156 -12.63 1.93 1.90
C ARG A 156 -11.68 3.13 1.90
N THR A 157 -12.16 4.26 2.36
CA THR A 157 -11.31 5.41 2.69
C THR A 157 -10.50 5.15 3.95
N LEU A 158 -9.46 5.95 4.17
CA LEU A 158 -8.66 5.89 5.40
C LEU A 158 -9.54 6.11 6.65
N ASP A 159 -10.41 7.11 6.61
CA ASP A 159 -11.30 7.42 7.74
C ASP A 159 -12.25 6.27 8.09
N GLU A 160 -12.74 5.54 7.09
CA GLU A 160 -13.58 4.35 7.30
C GLU A 160 -12.82 3.21 7.97
N TYR A 161 -11.54 2.98 7.59
CA TYR A 161 -10.70 1.98 8.26
C TYR A 161 -10.40 2.38 9.71
N GLN A 162 -10.04 3.62 9.97
CA GLN A 162 -9.77 4.15 11.32
C GLN A 162 -10.99 4.01 12.23
N ASN A 163 -12.18 4.35 11.73
CA ASN A 163 -13.43 4.23 12.49
C ASN A 163 -13.77 2.77 12.80
N ALA A 164 -13.56 1.85 11.87
CA ALA A 164 -13.81 0.43 12.08
C ALA A 164 -12.90 -0.16 13.17
N GLU A 165 -11.62 0.21 13.22
CA GLU A 165 -10.69 -0.23 14.27
C GLU A 165 -11.08 0.32 15.66
N THR A 166 -11.48 1.58 15.72
CA THR A 166 -11.94 2.21 16.96
C THR A 166 -13.16 1.49 17.52
N GLN A 167 -14.15 1.16 16.69
CA GLN A 167 -15.35 0.43 17.09
C GLN A 167 -15.03 -0.99 17.58
N ALA A 168 -14.14 -1.71 16.91
CA ALA A 168 -13.69 -3.04 17.32
C ALA A 168 -12.98 -3.01 18.69
N GLY A 169 -12.17 -1.98 18.96
CA GLY A 169 -11.51 -1.77 20.24
C GLY A 169 -12.49 -1.53 21.39
N PHE A 170 -13.57 -0.77 21.16
CA PHE A 170 -14.63 -0.55 22.17
C PHE A 170 -15.45 -1.80 22.48
N GLN A 171 -15.74 -2.62 21.47
CA GLN A 171 -16.49 -3.87 21.67
C GLN A 171 -15.69 -4.90 22.47
N ASN A 172 -14.38 -5.02 22.21
CA ASN A 172 -13.49 -5.94 22.96
C ASN A 172 -13.38 -5.56 24.45
N LYS A 173 -13.32 -4.26 24.77
CA LYS A 173 -13.28 -3.78 26.17
C LYS A 173 -14.60 -4.08 26.91
N LYS A 174 -15.76 -3.95 26.25
CA LYS A 174 -17.07 -4.28 26.84
C LYS A 174 -17.23 -5.77 27.13
N THR A 175 -16.64 -6.64 26.33
CA THR A 175 -16.73 -8.10 26.52
C THR A 175 -15.82 -8.60 27.64
N GLN A 176 -14.67 -7.99 27.85
CA GLN A 176 -13.76 -8.30 28.95
C GLN A 176 -14.26 -7.79 30.30
N GLY A 177 -14.93 -6.63 30.34
CA GLY A 177 -15.51 -6.07 31.58
C GLY A 177 -16.76 -6.79 32.13
N LYS A 178 -17.32 -7.75 31.38
CA LYS A 178 -18.46 -8.59 31.82
C LYS A 178 -18.05 -9.97 32.36
N ARG A 179 -16.76 -10.27 32.40
CA ARG A 179 -16.21 -11.55 32.89
C ARG A 179 -15.47 -11.44 34.22
N SER A 180 -15.60 -10.31 34.92
CA SER A 180 -15.08 -10.09 36.30
C SER A 180 -16.23 -9.96 37.28
#